data_9196c9773bd1029effe00924b9eba902
#
_entry.id   9196c9773bd1029effe00924b9eba902
#
_cell.length_a   1.000
_cell.length_b   1.000
_cell.length_c   1.000
_cell.angle_alpha   90.00
_cell.angle_beta   90.00
_cell.angle_gamma   90.00
#
_symmetry.space_group_name_H-M   'P 1'
#
loop_
_entity.id
_entity.type
_entity.pdbx_description
1 polymer ?
#
loop_
_entity_poly.entity_id
_entity_poly.type
_entity_poly.pdbx_seq_one_letter_code
_entity_poly.pdbx_strand_id
1 'polypeptide(L)'
;PRSTLFPYTTLFRSGEIASKMGTLLQQMSQKIQIVNITHLPQIAAKGNTHLFVYKKNDNNQTTTNIKQLNQEERVQEIAKMLSGDQITETAIENAKILMKK
;
A
#
# COMPACT_ATOMS: atom_id res chain seq x y z
N PRO A 1 -30.45 6.14 12.84
CA PRO A 1 -30.49 6.75 11.53
C PRO A 1 -29.14 6.78 10.84
N ARG A 2 -28.96 7.77 10.01
CA ARG A 2 -27.82 7.85 9.10
C ARG A 2 -26.47 7.87 9.79
N SER A 3 -26.36 8.58 10.90
CA SER A 3 -25.10 8.69 11.62
C SER A 3 -24.67 7.35 12.23
N THR A 4 -25.64 6.49 12.55
CA THR A 4 -25.36 5.17 13.09
C THR A 4 -24.89 4.20 12.01
N LEU A 5 -25.47 4.29 10.81
CA LEU A 5 -25.10 3.42 9.70
C LEU A 5 -23.80 3.83 9.02
N PHE A 6 -23.49 5.13 9.02
CA PHE A 6 -22.36 5.67 8.30
C PHE A 6 -21.00 5.05 8.69
N PRO A 7 -20.67 4.91 9.98
CA PRO A 7 -19.37 4.33 10.35
C PRO A 7 -19.17 2.92 9.80
N TYR A 8 -20.20 2.09 9.89
CA TYR A 8 -20.10 0.72 9.39
C TYR A 8 -19.96 0.70 7.87
N THR A 9 -20.75 1.53 7.20
CA THR A 9 -20.70 1.63 5.75
C THR A 9 -19.32 2.13 5.30
N THR A 10 -18.76 3.12 5.99
CA THR A 10 -17.45 3.67 5.67
C THR A 10 -16.34 2.64 5.87
N LEU A 11 -16.36 1.92 6.98
CA LEU A 11 -15.36 0.87 7.25
C LEU A 11 -15.43 -0.24 6.21
N PHE A 12 -16.63 -0.64 5.83
CA PHE A 12 -16.82 -1.71 4.87
C PHE A 12 -16.37 -1.29 3.46
N ARG A 13 -16.59 -0.03 3.11
CA ARG A 13 -16.28 0.51 1.78
C ARG A 13 -14.87 1.04 1.65
N SER A 14 -14.15 1.23 2.77
CA SER A 14 -12.83 1.86 2.71
C SER A 14 -11.85 1.08 1.83
N GLY A 15 -11.85 -0.25 1.93
CA GLY A 15 -11.01 -1.10 1.09
C GLY A 15 -11.43 -1.05 -0.37
N GLU A 16 -12.72 -1.02 -0.63
CA GLU A 16 -13.28 -0.92 -1.98
C GLU A 16 -12.96 0.43 -2.61
N ILE A 17 -13.09 1.50 -1.84
CA ILE A 17 -12.76 2.85 -2.30
C ILE A 17 -11.26 2.94 -2.59
N ALA A 18 -10.43 2.38 -1.72
CA ALA A 18 -8.98 2.37 -1.92
C ALA A 18 -8.60 1.63 -3.20
N SER A 19 -9.26 0.50 -3.49
CA SER A 19 -9.04 -0.24 -4.72
C SER A 19 -9.40 0.58 -5.96
N LYS A 20 -10.54 1.26 -5.91
CA LYS A 20 -10.97 2.13 -7.02
C LYS A 20 -10.01 3.30 -7.21
N MET A 21 -9.55 3.89 -6.11
CA MET A 21 -8.58 4.97 -6.17
C MET A 21 -7.26 4.49 -6.77
N GLY A 22 -6.80 3.31 -6.38
CA GLY A 22 -5.58 2.72 -6.93
C GLY A 22 -5.69 2.52 -8.44
N THR A 23 -6.81 1.99 -8.91
CA THR A 23 -7.07 1.80 -10.33
C THR A 23 -7.09 3.13 -11.07
N LEU A 24 -7.74 4.14 -10.51
CA LEU A 24 -7.79 5.47 -11.10
C LEU A 24 -6.39 6.07 -11.23
N LEU A 25 -5.61 6.01 -10.16
CA LEU A 25 -4.24 6.52 -10.19
C LEU A 25 -3.38 5.80 -11.23
N GLN A 26 -3.56 4.48 -11.35
CA GLN A 26 -2.85 3.70 -12.35
C GLN A 26 -3.20 4.14 -13.76
N GLN A 27 -4.48 4.39 -14.04
CA GLN A 27 -4.92 4.88 -15.34
C GLN A 27 -4.35 6.27 -15.63
N MET A 28 -4.39 7.16 -14.66
CA MET A 28 -3.85 8.51 -14.81
C MET A 28 -2.34 8.50 -15.04
N SER A 29 -1.63 7.54 -14.43
CA SER A 29 -0.19 7.45 -14.53
C SER A 29 0.31 7.11 -15.94
N GLN A 30 -0.57 6.65 -16.81
CA GLN A 30 -0.20 6.39 -18.19
C GLN A 30 0.08 7.67 -18.98
N LYS A 31 -0.47 8.79 -18.53
CA LYS A 31 -0.31 10.08 -19.23
C LYS A 31 0.49 11.10 -18.42
N ILE A 32 0.47 10.99 -17.10
CA ILE A 32 1.19 11.91 -16.23
C ILE A 32 1.97 11.12 -15.19
N GLN A 33 3.08 11.68 -14.73
CA GLN A 33 3.84 11.08 -13.64
C GLN A 33 3.10 11.32 -12.32
N ILE A 34 2.89 10.27 -11.55
CA ILE A 34 2.22 10.36 -10.26
C ILE A 34 3.14 9.80 -9.18
N VAL A 35 3.33 10.56 -8.13
CA VAL A 35 3.99 10.11 -6.90
C VAL A 35 2.94 10.15 -5.80
N ASN A 36 2.70 9.01 -5.17
CA ASN A 36 1.69 8.89 -4.13
C ASN A 36 2.32 8.38 -2.84
N ILE A 37 2.03 9.04 -1.73
CA ILE A 37 2.44 8.59 -0.40
C ILE A 37 1.20 7.97 0.24
N THR A 38 1.27 6.69 0.55
CA THR A 38 0.10 5.97 1.05
C THR A 38 0.49 4.92 2.09
N HIS A 39 -0.44 4.62 2.97
CA HIS A 39 -0.37 3.50 3.89
C HIS A 39 -1.40 2.42 3.54
N LEU A 40 -2.06 2.55 2.39
CA LEU A 40 -3.09 1.62 1.96
C LEU A 40 -2.51 0.62 0.97
N PRO A 41 -2.58 -0.68 1.28
CA PRO A 41 -2.00 -1.70 0.40
C PRO A 41 -2.64 -1.73 -0.98
N GLN A 42 -3.93 -1.43 -1.09
CA GLN A 42 -4.64 -1.40 -2.37
C GLN A 42 -4.06 -0.36 -3.33
N ILE A 43 -3.57 0.75 -2.79
CA ILE A 43 -2.96 1.81 -3.59
C ILE A 43 -1.49 1.50 -3.86
N ALA A 44 -0.75 1.09 -2.82
CA ALA A 44 0.66 0.77 -2.94
C ALA A 44 0.91 -0.33 -3.97
N ALA A 45 0.01 -1.31 -4.04
CA ALA A 45 0.14 -2.44 -4.95
C ALA A 45 0.04 -2.04 -6.43
N LYS A 46 -0.60 -0.93 -6.73
CA LYS A 46 -0.84 -0.49 -8.11
C LYS A 46 0.29 0.33 -8.70
N GLY A 47 1.24 0.77 -7.89
CA GLY A 47 2.37 1.55 -8.38
C GLY A 47 3.30 0.71 -9.25
N ASN A 48 3.90 1.34 -10.26
CA ASN A 48 4.93 0.70 -11.07
C ASN A 48 6.25 0.60 -10.31
N THR A 49 6.53 1.61 -9.51
CA THR A 49 7.73 1.70 -8.69
C THR A 49 7.31 1.87 -7.24
N HIS A 50 7.90 1.10 -6.36
CA HIS A 50 7.62 1.17 -4.93
C HIS A 50 8.88 1.65 -4.21
N LEU A 51 8.78 2.82 -3.62
CA LEU A 51 9.84 3.39 -2.81
C LEU A 51 9.49 3.21 -1.34
N PHE A 52 10.41 2.62 -0.60
CA PHE A 52 10.24 2.35 0.82
C PHE A 52 11.06 3.37 1.62
N VAL A 53 10.38 4.10 2.48
CA VAL A 53 11.02 5.09 3.35
C VAL A 53 11.22 4.47 4.72
N TYR A 54 12.44 4.49 5.21
CA TYR A 54 12.75 3.90 6.50
C TYR A 54 13.77 4.76 7.25
N LYS A 55 13.80 4.60 8.56
CA LYS A 55 14.75 5.28 9.42
C LYS A 55 15.85 4.32 9.83
N LYS A 56 17.08 4.81 9.79
CA LYS A 56 18.24 4.05 10.20
C LYS A 56 18.92 4.78 11.36
N ASN A 57 19.18 4.05 12.43
CA ASN A 57 19.91 4.58 13.58
C ASN A 57 21.36 4.16 13.48
N ASP A 58 22.24 5.15 13.43
CA ASP A 58 23.69 4.93 13.34
C ASP A 58 24.39 5.96 14.21
N ASN A 59 25.22 5.50 15.16
CA ASN A 59 26.02 6.36 16.05
C ASN A 59 25.21 7.48 16.70
N ASN A 60 24.05 7.13 17.30
CA ASN A 60 23.13 8.08 17.96
C ASN A 60 22.50 9.11 17.00
N GLN A 61 22.63 8.90 15.69
CA GLN A 61 21.95 9.72 14.70
C GLN A 61 20.90 8.90 13.96
N THR A 62 19.73 9.50 13.79
CA THR A 62 18.67 8.90 13.01
C THR A 62 18.63 9.55 11.63
N THR A 63 18.78 8.74 10.60
CA THR A 63 18.69 9.22 9.22
C THR A 63 17.50 8.57 8.53
N THR A 64 16.86 9.34 7.65
CA THR A 64 15.78 8.84 6.82
C THR A 64 16.37 8.41 5.48
N ASN A 65 16.04 7.19 5.07
CA ASN A 65 16.55 6.61 3.84
C ASN A 65 15.40 6.17 2.95
N ILE A 66 15.67 6.13 1.66
CA ILE A 66 14.69 5.68 0.66
C ILE A 66 15.34 4.56 -0.13
N LYS A 67 14.59 3.48 -0.32
CA LYS A 67 15.04 2.32 -1.08
C LYS A 67 13.96 1.93 -2.08
N GLN A 68 14.37 1.67 -3.32
CA GLN A 68 13.46 1.09 -4.30
C GLN A 68 13.37 -0.40 -4.06
N LEU A 69 12.14 -0.91 -3.94
CA LEU A 69 11.90 -2.33 -3.68
C LEU A 69 11.84 -3.10 -4.99
N ASN A 70 12.44 -4.29 -4.99
CA ASN A 70 12.24 -5.24 -6.08
C ASN A 70 10.88 -5.95 -5.92
N GLN A 71 10.55 -6.83 -6.86
CA GLN A 71 9.24 -7.48 -6.86
C GLN A 71 9.00 -8.31 -5.60
N GLU A 72 9.98 -9.07 -5.17
CA GLU A 72 9.85 -9.92 -3.98
C GLU A 72 9.70 -9.05 -2.72
N GLU A 73 10.50 -8.01 -2.62
CA GLU A 73 10.42 -7.08 -1.50
C GLU A 73 9.06 -6.38 -1.44
N ARG A 74 8.51 -6.04 -2.61
CA ARG A 74 7.19 -5.41 -2.70
C ARG A 74 6.11 -6.33 -2.15
N VAL A 75 6.13 -7.61 -2.54
CA VAL A 75 5.17 -8.58 -2.04
C VAL A 75 5.22 -8.65 -0.51
N GLN A 76 6.43 -8.71 0.04
CA GLN A 76 6.62 -8.77 1.49
C GLN A 76 6.08 -7.51 2.17
N GLU A 77 6.37 -6.35 1.61
CA GLU A 77 5.94 -5.09 2.21
C GLU A 77 4.43 -4.92 2.15
N ILE A 78 3.81 -5.27 1.03
CA ILE A 78 2.35 -5.19 0.91
C ILE A 78 1.68 -6.23 1.82
N ALA A 79 2.24 -7.42 1.92
CA ALA A 79 1.75 -8.44 2.86
C ALA A 79 1.79 -7.93 4.30
N LYS A 80 2.86 -7.24 4.65
CA LYS A 80 3.02 -6.64 5.97
C LYS A 80 1.98 -5.55 6.22
N MET A 81 1.68 -4.75 5.21
CA MET A 81 0.61 -3.75 5.30
C MET A 81 -0.76 -4.40 5.54
N LEU A 82 -0.98 -5.58 4.99
CA LEU A 82 -2.24 -6.31 5.15
C LEU A 82 -2.37 -7.01 6.50
N SER A 83 -1.30 -7.60 7.01
CA SER A 83 -1.36 -8.45 8.20
C SER A 83 -0.69 -7.87 9.43
N GLY A 84 0.00 -6.73 9.31
CA GLY A 84 0.78 -6.16 10.40
C GLY A 84 2.17 -6.78 10.48
N ASP A 85 2.75 -6.79 11.68
CA ASP A 85 4.14 -7.19 11.85
C ASP A 85 4.43 -8.65 11.51
N GLN A 86 3.42 -9.52 11.68
CA GLN A 86 3.58 -10.94 11.35
C GLN A 86 3.00 -11.21 9.97
N ILE A 87 3.85 -11.61 9.05
CA ILE A 87 3.45 -11.90 7.68
C ILE A 87 2.96 -13.34 7.61
N THR A 88 1.70 -13.50 7.18
CA THR A 88 1.08 -14.81 6.99
C THR A 88 1.13 -15.21 5.52
N GLU A 89 0.98 -16.51 5.25
CA GLU A 89 0.89 -16.98 3.87
C GLU A 89 -0.31 -16.40 3.14
N THR A 90 -1.43 -16.25 3.84
CA THR A 90 -2.63 -15.63 3.29
C THR A 90 -2.36 -14.19 2.88
N ALA A 91 -1.64 -13.43 3.71
CA ALA A 91 -1.28 -12.06 3.38
C ALA A 91 -0.38 -11.98 2.15
N ILE A 92 0.55 -12.91 2.00
CA ILE A 92 1.42 -12.96 0.82
C ILE A 92 0.61 -13.24 -0.44
N GLU A 93 -0.32 -14.20 -0.37
CA GLU A 93 -1.19 -14.49 -1.51
C GLU A 93 -2.07 -13.30 -1.87
N ASN A 94 -2.64 -12.64 -0.87
CA ASN A 94 -3.47 -11.45 -1.09
C ASN A 94 -2.64 -10.30 -1.67
N ALA A 95 -1.41 -10.13 -1.21
CA ALA A 95 -0.50 -9.12 -1.75
C ALA A 95 -0.26 -9.36 -3.25
N LYS A 96 0.00 -10.61 -3.63
CA LYS A 96 0.20 -10.96 -5.02
C LYS A 96 -1.03 -10.69 -5.87
N ILE A 97 -2.21 -10.96 -5.33
CA ILE A 97 -3.48 -10.68 -6.01
C ILE A 97 -3.65 -9.18 -6.23
N LEU A 98 -3.39 -8.37 -5.20
CA LEU A 98 -3.48 -6.91 -5.30
C LEU A 98 -2.52 -6.34 -6.34
N MET A 99 -1.37 -6.96 -6.52
CA MET A 99 -0.33 -6.48 -7.44
C MET A 99 -0.60 -6.88 -8.88
N LYS A 100 -1.55 -7.75 -9.14
CA LYS A 100 -1.91 -8.10 -10.51
C LYS A 100 -2.54 -6.91 -11.23
N LYS A 101 -2.10 -6.71 -12.44
CA LYS A 101 -2.63 -5.64 -13.30
C LYS A 101 -3.72 -6.13 -14.21
#